data_cb8dca7a35e5c89734d4e6ae4f519a14
#
_entry.id   cb8dca7a35e5c89734d4e6ae4f519a14
#
_cell.length_a   1.000
_cell.length_b   1.000
_cell.length_c   1.000
_cell.angle_alpha   90.00
_cell.angle_beta   90.00
_cell.angle_gamma   90.00
#
_symmetry.space_group_name_H-M   'P 1'
#
loop_
_entity.id
_entity.type
_entity.pdbx_description
1 polymer ?
#
loop_
_entity_poly.entity_id
_entity_poly.type
_entity_poly.pdbx_seq_one_letter_code
_entity_poly.pdbx_strand_id
1 'polypeptide(L)'
;VIFAFHGYRENAALMQTYSHLDEAQALVIYPDGLNQSWEGAPYAVTNGGKDREFVQDILKALTTIYPVDKDRIFATGFSNGGGFAAMIGCQMPNLFAGIAPVSAAYYSAVHENCSHTPVAMLDIHGTEDPTVAYEGGIRHNTRYDSVPEVLSQAAKRNHCQEQTSTYRINSSATRQDWHGCDLPLSHIRVGEGIHAWPGAPNDKRENVPQNMATDEVLRFFGITKVPRH
;
A
#
# COMPACT_ATOMS: atom_id res chain seq x y z
N VAL A 1 -11.27 -5.83 7.83
CA VAL A 1 -9.95 -6.49 7.94
C VAL A 1 -8.91 -5.69 7.18
N ILE A 2 -7.71 -5.54 7.74
CA ILE A 2 -6.57 -4.91 7.05
C ILE A 2 -5.43 -5.94 7.00
N PHE A 3 -4.92 -6.23 5.81
CA PHE A 3 -3.65 -6.93 5.64
C PHE A 3 -2.53 -5.90 5.53
N ALA A 4 -1.48 -6.05 6.33
CA ALA A 4 -0.34 -5.13 6.39
C ALA A 4 0.96 -5.88 6.10
N PHE A 5 1.54 -5.68 4.91
CA PHE A 5 2.71 -6.40 4.41
C PHE A 5 4.00 -5.64 4.67
N HIS A 6 4.97 -6.31 5.30
CA HIS A 6 6.28 -5.76 5.64
C HIS A 6 7.18 -5.55 4.41
N GLY A 7 8.22 -4.74 4.56
CA GLY A 7 9.25 -4.53 3.54
C GLY A 7 10.22 -5.72 3.39
N TYR A 8 11.10 -5.63 2.38
CA TYR A 8 12.15 -6.65 2.15
C TYR A 8 13.11 -6.74 3.33
N ARG A 9 13.39 -7.96 3.79
CA ARG A 9 14.20 -8.29 4.99
C ARG A 9 13.62 -7.82 6.32
N GLU A 10 12.34 -7.52 6.32
CA GLU A 10 11.56 -7.22 7.51
C GLU A 10 10.68 -8.43 7.90
N ASN A 11 9.85 -8.25 8.92
CA ASN A 11 8.89 -9.24 9.40
C ASN A 11 7.61 -8.56 9.93
N ALA A 12 6.61 -9.37 10.27
CA ALA A 12 5.32 -8.95 10.81
C ALA A 12 5.46 -8.05 12.04
N ALA A 13 6.31 -8.41 12.99
CA ALA A 13 6.52 -7.66 14.24
C ALA A 13 7.10 -6.26 13.98
N LEU A 14 8.04 -6.14 13.03
CA LEU A 14 8.62 -4.86 12.67
C LEU A 14 7.59 -3.97 11.97
N MET A 15 6.80 -4.53 11.03
CA MET A 15 5.70 -3.82 10.37
C MET A 15 4.68 -3.29 11.39
N GLN A 16 4.26 -4.10 12.35
CA GLN A 16 3.39 -3.67 13.44
C GLN A 16 3.99 -2.51 14.22
N THR A 17 5.28 -2.63 14.59
CA THR A 17 5.98 -1.64 15.43
C THR A 17 6.02 -0.25 14.80
N TYR A 18 6.29 -0.14 13.49
CA TYR A 18 6.41 1.20 12.89
C TYR A 18 5.12 1.71 12.27
N SER A 19 4.22 0.82 11.83
CA SER A 19 2.99 1.25 11.19
C SER A 19 1.90 1.66 12.18
N HIS A 20 1.91 1.14 13.40
CA HIS A 20 0.87 1.41 14.42
C HIS A 20 -0.56 1.16 13.89
N LEU A 21 -0.74 0.28 12.89
CA LEU A 21 -2.07 -0.05 12.36
C LEU A 21 -2.92 -0.85 13.35
N ASP A 22 -2.31 -1.44 14.37
CA ASP A 22 -2.98 -2.09 15.51
C ASP A 22 -3.79 -1.12 16.38
N GLU A 23 -3.63 0.21 16.20
CA GLU A 23 -4.53 1.21 16.77
C GLU A 23 -5.90 1.29 16.05
N ALA A 24 -6.07 0.61 14.91
CA ALA A 24 -7.30 0.64 14.14
C ALA A 24 -8.47 -0.11 14.81
N GLN A 25 -9.68 0.40 14.69
CA GLN A 25 -10.91 -0.35 15.01
C GLN A 25 -11.19 -1.40 13.91
N ALA A 26 -10.25 -2.31 13.71
CA ALA A 26 -10.30 -3.37 12.71
C ALA A 26 -9.48 -4.58 13.15
N LEU A 27 -9.73 -5.72 12.54
CA LEU A 27 -8.81 -6.85 12.61
C LEU A 27 -7.65 -6.58 11.66
N VAL A 28 -6.45 -6.39 12.21
CA VAL A 28 -5.22 -6.16 11.44
C VAL A 28 -4.38 -7.42 11.41
N ILE A 29 -4.01 -7.84 10.22
CA ILE A 29 -3.24 -9.04 9.95
C ILE A 29 -1.86 -8.62 9.46
N TYR A 30 -0.83 -9.04 10.18
CA TYR A 30 0.56 -8.86 9.81
C TYR A 30 1.16 -10.22 9.44
N PRO A 31 1.09 -10.64 8.18
CA PRO A 31 1.67 -11.93 7.79
C PRO A 31 3.18 -11.80 7.60
N ASP A 32 3.89 -12.92 7.77
CA ASP A 32 5.30 -13.04 7.43
C ASP A 32 5.47 -13.62 6.02
N GLY A 33 6.14 -12.87 5.15
CA GLY A 33 6.53 -13.33 3.83
C GLY A 33 7.68 -14.34 3.90
N LEU A 34 7.64 -15.36 3.06
CA LEU A 34 8.68 -16.38 3.01
C LEU A 34 10.05 -15.75 2.68
N ASN A 35 11.06 -16.07 3.48
CA ASN A 35 12.40 -15.43 3.42
C ASN A 35 12.32 -13.89 3.43
N GLN A 36 11.38 -13.35 4.22
CA GLN A 36 11.22 -11.91 4.42
C GLN A 36 11.02 -11.12 3.12
N SER A 37 10.24 -11.68 2.18
CA SER A 37 9.93 -11.06 0.91
C SER A 37 8.55 -11.48 0.38
N TRP A 38 8.00 -10.71 -0.53
CA TRP A 38 6.72 -10.93 -1.20
C TRP A 38 6.93 -11.03 -2.71
N GLU A 39 6.11 -11.87 -3.37
CA GLU A 39 6.14 -12.03 -4.83
C GLU A 39 5.92 -10.68 -5.55
N GLY A 40 6.34 -10.62 -6.81
CA GLY A 40 6.37 -9.39 -7.61
C GLY A 40 7.72 -8.68 -7.61
N ALA A 41 8.60 -8.98 -6.65
CA ALA A 41 9.96 -8.48 -6.61
C ALA A 41 10.97 -9.51 -7.14
N PRO A 42 12.08 -9.09 -7.80
CA PRO A 42 13.04 -10.01 -8.43
C PRO A 42 13.83 -10.87 -7.43
N TYR A 43 13.84 -10.51 -6.15
CA TYR A 43 14.49 -11.24 -5.07
C TYR A 43 13.52 -12.12 -4.27
N ALA A 44 12.24 -12.10 -4.60
CA ALA A 44 11.26 -12.95 -3.93
C ALA A 44 11.53 -14.42 -4.22
N VAL A 45 11.38 -15.26 -3.20
CA VAL A 45 11.52 -16.71 -3.35
C VAL A 45 10.22 -17.39 -3.75
N THR A 46 9.10 -16.67 -3.59
CA THR A 46 7.76 -17.04 -4.01
C THR A 46 7.44 -16.46 -5.38
N ASN A 47 6.67 -17.18 -6.17
CA ASN A 47 6.18 -16.77 -7.48
C ASN A 47 4.92 -17.55 -7.86
N GLY A 48 4.31 -17.20 -8.99
CA GLY A 48 3.18 -17.94 -9.56
C GLY A 48 1.89 -17.87 -8.73
N GLY A 49 1.78 -16.90 -7.80
CA GLY A 49 0.60 -16.68 -6.99
C GLY A 49 0.64 -17.30 -5.60
N LYS A 50 1.76 -17.85 -5.17
CA LYS A 50 1.88 -18.52 -3.85
C LYS A 50 1.58 -17.59 -2.67
N ASP A 51 2.06 -16.34 -2.71
CA ASP A 51 1.76 -15.39 -1.64
C ASP A 51 0.31 -14.92 -1.69
N ARG A 52 -0.27 -14.84 -2.88
CA ARG A 52 -1.71 -14.56 -3.05
C ARG A 52 -2.58 -15.70 -2.55
N GLU A 53 -2.21 -16.96 -2.80
CA GLU A 53 -2.86 -18.14 -2.23
C GLU A 53 -2.76 -18.11 -0.70
N PHE A 54 -1.60 -17.80 -0.15
CA PHE A 54 -1.40 -17.66 1.29
C PHE A 54 -2.33 -16.59 1.90
N VAL A 55 -2.49 -15.43 1.26
CA VAL A 55 -3.43 -14.38 1.71
C VAL A 55 -4.88 -14.89 1.67
N GLN A 56 -5.26 -15.64 0.62
CA GLN A 56 -6.60 -16.25 0.53
C GLN A 56 -6.83 -17.29 1.62
N ASP A 57 -5.83 -18.11 1.94
CA ASP A 57 -5.91 -19.10 3.01
C ASP A 57 -6.06 -18.45 4.39
N ILE A 58 -5.31 -17.36 4.66
CA ILE A 58 -5.51 -16.55 5.88
C ILE A 58 -6.94 -16.03 5.93
N LEU A 59 -7.44 -15.41 4.86
CA LEU A 59 -8.80 -14.87 4.81
C LEU A 59 -9.85 -15.96 5.04
N LYS A 60 -9.68 -17.11 4.43
CA LYS A 60 -10.56 -18.27 4.63
C LYS A 60 -10.55 -18.73 6.08
N ALA A 61 -9.39 -18.84 6.71
CA ALA A 61 -9.28 -19.20 8.13
C ALA A 61 -9.96 -18.15 9.03
N LEU A 62 -9.75 -16.86 8.77
CA LEU A 62 -10.37 -15.77 9.53
C LEU A 62 -11.90 -15.83 9.47
N THR A 63 -12.49 -16.12 8.31
CA THR A 63 -13.95 -16.21 8.15
C THR A 63 -14.57 -17.37 8.92
N THR A 64 -13.79 -18.35 9.38
CA THR A 64 -14.27 -19.42 10.26
C THR A 64 -14.34 -19.01 11.73
N ILE A 65 -13.61 -17.96 12.12
CA ILE A 65 -13.42 -17.53 13.51
C ILE A 65 -14.16 -16.23 13.79
N TYR A 66 -14.15 -15.31 12.82
CA TYR A 66 -14.68 -13.96 12.95
C TYR A 66 -15.77 -13.68 11.91
N PRO A 67 -16.78 -12.86 12.25
CA PRO A 67 -17.76 -12.36 11.28
C PRO A 67 -17.11 -11.29 10.38
N VAL A 68 -16.36 -11.74 9.36
CA VAL A 68 -15.65 -10.85 8.43
C VAL A 68 -16.64 -10.20 7.47
N ASP A 69 -16.65 -8.87 7.45
CA ASP A 69 -17.32 -8.08 6.42
C ASP A 69 -16.48 -8.14 5.13
N LYS A 70 -17.00 -8.85 4.12
CA LYS A 70 -16.31 -9.10 2.85
C LYS A 70 -16.16 -7.85 1.98
N ASP A 71 -17.00 -6.84 2.20
CA ASP A 71 -16.95 -5.56 1.50
C ASP A 71 -15.97 -4.58 2.17
N ARG A 72 -15.33 -4.98 3.27
CA ARG A 72 -14.38 -4.18 4.04
C ARG A 72 -13.09 -4.91 4.34
N ILE A 73 -12.49 -5.48 3.30
CA ILE A 73 -11.15 -6.10 3.34
C ILE A 73 -10.20 -5.19 2.58
N PHE A 74 -9.11 -4.79 3.22
CA PHE A 74 -8.14 -3.84 2.70
C PHE A 74 -6.73 -4.42 2.77
N ALA A 75 -5.83 -3.91 1.90
CA ALA A 75 -4.43 -4.25 1.90
C ALA A 75 -3.56 -2.99 1.92
N THR A 76 -2.53 -3.00 2.74
CA THR A 76 -1.46 -1.99 2.75
C THR A 76 -0.11 -2.66 2.91
N GLY A 77 0.95 -1.93 2.68
CA GLY A 77 2.29 -2.47 2.89
C GLY A 77 3.37 -1.44 2.57
N PHE A 78 4.56 -1.74 3.04
CA PHE A 78 5.74 -0.89 2.89
C PHE A 78 6.71 -1.49 1.88
N SER A 79 7.28 -0.65 1.00
CA SER A 79 8.36 -1.05 0.09
C SER A 79 7.99 -2.29 -0.76
N ASN A 80 8.65 -3.43 -0.59
CA ASN A 80 8.27 -4.70 -1.22
C ASN A 80 6.83 -5.12 -0.87
N GLY A 81 6.43 -4.99 0.41
CA GLY A 81 5.05 -5.24 0.83
C GLY A 81 4.04 -4.27 0.23
N GLY A 82 4.46 -3.01 -0.04
CA GLY A 82 3.66 -2.04 -0.79
C GLY A 82 3.46 -2.47 -2.25
N GLY A 83 4.52 -2.96 -2.90
CA GLY A 83 4.44 -3.57 -4.23
C GLY A 83 3.50 -4.78 -4.25
N PHE A 84 3.56 -5.63 -3.23
CA PHE A 84 2.67 -6.77 -3.11
C PHE A 84 1.21 -6.34 -2.85
N ALA A 85 0.95 -5.31 -2.04
CA ALA A 85 -0.39 -4.74 -1.89
C ALA A 85 -0.95 -4.20 -3.23
N ALA A 86 -0.10 -3.57 -4.05
CA ALA A 86 -0.47 -3.15 -5.40
C ALA A 86 -0.77 -4.35 -6.32
N MET A 87 0.02 -5.43 -6.25
CA MET A 87 -0.24 -6.68 -6.97
C MET A 87 -1.59 -7.31 -6.57
N ILE A 88 -1.92 -7.31 -5.30
CA ILE A 88 -3.22 -7.76 -4.78
C ILE A 88 -4.34 -6.94 -5.42
N GLY A 89 -4.25 -5.62 -5.40
CA GLY A 89 -5.25 -4.76 -6.05
C GLY A 89 -5.33 -4.95 -7.56
N CYS A 90 -4.22 -5.31 -8.21
CA CYS A 90 -4.16 -5.61 -9.63
C CYS A 90 -4.83 -6.95 -9.98
N GLN A 91 -4.54 -8.00 -9.24
CA GLN A 91 -4.87 -9.38 -9.63
C GLN A 91 -6.04 -9.98 -8.86
N MET A 92 -6.42 -9.41 -7.70
CA MET A 92 -7.52 -9.89 -6.85
C MET A 92 -8.49 -8.76 -6.43
N PRO A 93 -8.90 -7.84 -7.35
CA PRO A 93 -9.68 -6.66 -6.99
C PRO A 93 -11.04 -7.00 -6.38
N ASN A 94 -11.59 -8.19 -6.64
CA ASN A 94 -12.89 -8.63 -6.09
C ASN A 94 -12.82 -9.07 -4.61
N LEU A 95 -11.61 -9.23 -4.07
CA LEU A 95 -11.42 -9.63 -2.66
C LEU A 95 -11.06 -8.43 -1.76
N PHE A 96 -10.63 -7.31 -2.34
CA PHE A 96 -10.18 -6.15 -1.60
C PHE A 96 -10.96 -4.91 -2.00
N ALA A 97 -11.59 -4.27 -1.02
CA ALA A 97 -12.31 -3.01 -1.21
C ALA A 97 -11.36 -1.84 -1.52
N GLY A 98 -10.11 -1.92 -1.10
CA GLY A 98 -9.10 -0.92 -1.39
C GLY A 98 -7.70 -1.33 -0.97
N ILE A 99 -6.72 -0.64 -1.56
CA ILE A 99 -5.30 -0.83 -1.29
C ILE A 99 -4.63 0.50 -0.94
N ALA A 100 -3.58 0.42 -0.12
CA ALA A 100 -2.78 1.60 0.23
C ALA A 100 -1.28 1.26 0.25
N PRO A 101 -0.60 1.17 -0.92
CA PRO A 101 0.84 1.01 -0.99
C PRO A 101 1.59 2.23 -0.46
N VAL A 102 2.65 1.99 0.36
CA VAL A 102 3.49 3.03 0.95
C VAL A 102 4.95 2.83 0.56
N SER A 103 5.59 3.84 -0.03
CA SER A 103 6.96 3.79 -0.58
C SER A 103 7.20 2.52 -1.40
N ALA A 104 6.24 2.15 -2.22
CA ALA A 104 6.12 0.84 -2.81
C ALA A 104 7.09 0.59 -3.96
N ALA A 105 7.62 -0.64 -4.03
CA ALA A 105 8.48 -1.10 -5.11
C ALA A 105 7.63 -1.67 -6.26
N TYR A 106 7.35 -0.86 -7.25
CA TYR A 106 6.50 -1.20 -8.40
C TYR A 106 7.27 -1.91 -9.51
N TYR A 107 7.87 -3.07 -9.21
CA TYR A 107 8.50 -3.90 -10.24
C TYR A 107 7.49 -4.35 -11.30
N SER A 108 7.95 -4.56 -12.54
CA SER A 108 7.07 -4.89 -13.68
C SER A 108 6.10 -6.04 -13.39
N ALA A 109 6.55 -7.07 -12.67
CA ALA A 109 5.72 -8.22 -12.29
C ALA A 109 4.51 -7.86 -11.40
N VAL A 110 4.55 -6.72 -10.69
CA VAL A 110 3.44 -6.23 -9.87
C VAL A 110 2.21 -5.91 -10.73
N HIS A 111 2.43 -5.45 -11.96
CA HIS A 111 1.38 -5.01 -12.87
C HIS A 111 1.08 -5.99 -14.01
N GLU A 112 1.71 -7.18 -13.99
CA GLU A 112 1.44 -8.22 -14.97
C GLU A 112 0.05 -8.85 -14.73
N ASN A 113 -0.67 -9.10 -15.81
CA ASN A 113 -1.98 -9.77 -15.77
C ASN A 113 -3.01 -9.08 -14.85
N CYS A 114 -2.97 -7.75 -14.75
CA CYS A 114 -3.96 -6.99 -14.01
C CYS A 114 -5.37 -7.19 -14.55
N SER A 115 -6.31 -7.35 -13.64
CA SER A 115 -7.74 -7.21 -13.93
C SER A 115 -8.06 -5.78 -14.37
N HIS A 116 -9.07 -5.63 -15.20
CA HIS A 116 -9.64 -4.32 -15.54
C HIS A 116 -10.66 -3.82 -14.50
N THR A 117 -10.94 -4.63 -13.47
CA THR A 117 -11.88 -4.26 -12.40
C THR A 117 -11.29 -3.12 -11.54
N PRO A 118 -12.02 -2.03 -11.34
CA PRO A 118 -11.60 -0.95 -10.46
C PRO A 118 -11.30 -1.42 -9.04
N VAL A 119 -10.35 -0.77 -8.37
CA VAL A 119 -10.06 -0.93 -6.94
C VAL A 119 -9.70 0.42 -6.35
N ALA A 120 -10.23 0.74 -5.17
CA ALA A 120 -9.85 1.96 -4.47
C ALA A 120 -8.35 1.93 -4.13
N MET A 121 -7.62 3.01 -4.42
CA MET A 121 -6.17 3.06 -4.20
C MET A 121 -5.73 4.41 -3.64
N LEU A 122 -4.94 4.34 -2.55
CA LEU A 122 -4.16 5.44 -2.02
C LEU A 122 -2.68 5.09 -2.14
N ASP A 123 -1.92 5.80 -2.97
CA ASP A 123 -0.45 5.70 -2.96
C ASP A 123 0.15 6.78 -2.04
N ILE A 124 1.17 6.41 -1.26
CA ILE A 124 1.94 7.36 -0.44
C ILE A 124 3.42 7.16 -0.75
N HIS A 125 4.10 8.23 -1.27
CA HIS A 125 5.49 8.08 -1.67
C HIS A 125 6.31 9.36 -1.43
N GLY A 126 7.57 9.17 -1.03
CA GLY A 126 8.55 10.24 -0.84
C GLY A 126 9.22 10.65 -2.14
N THR A 127 9.39 11.96 -2.38
CA THR A 127 9.97 12.46 -3.64
C THR A 127 11.48 12.28 -3.75
N GLU A 128 12.15 12.07 -2.61
CA GLU A 128 13.61 11.86 -2.55
C GLU A 128 13.94 10.46 -1.98
N ASP A 129 13.06 9.49 -2.27
CA ASP A 129 13.29 8.09 -1.88
C ASP A 129 14.54 7.55 -2.60
N PRO A 130 15.65 7.26 -1.87
CA PRO A 130 16.89 6.80 -2.48
C PRO A 130 16.88 5.30 -2.78
N THR A 131 15.86 4.58 -2.30
CA THR A 131 15.76 3.12 -2.41
C THR A 131 14.83 2.72 -3.54
N VAL A 132 13.65 3.31 -3.57
CA VAL A 132 12.65 3.17 -4.64
C VAL A 132 12.31 4.56 -5.14
N ALA A 133 13.06 5.04 -6.12
CA ALA A 133 12.94 6.41 -6.62
C ALA A 133 11.51 6.70 -7.12
N TYR A 134 11.00 7.88 -6.78
CA TYR A 134 9.69 8.37 -7.20
C TYR A 134 9.51 8.32 -8.73
N GLU A 135 10.58 8.64 -9.46
CA GLU A 135 10.60 8.66 -10.93
C GLU A 135 10.90 7.28 -11.57
N GLY A 136 10.85 6.22 -10.77
CA GLY A 136 11.16 4.87 -11.26
C GLY A 136 12.65 4.63 -11.47
N GLY A 137 12.99 3.44 -11.95
CA GLY A 137 14.38 3.11 -12.19
C GLY A 137 14.67 1.63 -12.37
N ILE A 138 15.92 1.26 -12.11
CA ILE A 138 16.39 -0.12 -12.14
C ILE A 138 17.01 -0.45 -10.79
N ARG A 139 16.56 -1.54 -10.16
CA ARG A 139 17.12 -2.09 -8.93
C ARG A 139 17.08 -3.61 -8.98
N HIS A 140 18.09 -4.28 -8.44
CA HIS A 140 18.23 -5.74 -8.55
C HIS A 140 18.15 -6.24 -10.02
N ASN A 141 18.76 -5.50 -10.95
CA ASN A 141 18.73 -5.76 -12.40
C ASN A 141 17.31 -5.82 -13.00
N THR A 142 16.32 -5.25 -12.36
CA THR A 142 14.93 -5.25 -12.80
C THR A 142 14.37 -3.82 -12.77
N ARG A 143 13.65 -3.46 -13.83
CA ARG A 143 12.94 -2.17 -13.89
C ARG A 143 11.80 -2.17 -12.88
N TYR A 144 11.57 -1.00 -12.27
CA TYR A 144 10.34 -0.67 -11.57
C TYR A 144 9.78 0.65 -12.12
N ASP A 145 8.45 0.73 -12.13
CA ASP A 145 7.73 1.87 -12.67
C ASP A 145 7.82 3.08 -11.74
N SER A 146 7.73 4.27 -12.32
CA SER A 146 7.58 5.51 -11.56
C SER A 146 6.20 5.59 -10.91
N VAL A 147 6.09 6.35 -9.82
CA VAL A 147 4.80 6.63 -9.17
C VAL A 147 3.80 7.26 -10.17
N PRO A 148 4.17 8.26 -10.99
CA PRO A 148 3.27 8.80 -12.02
C PRO A 148 2.76 7.76 -13.03
N GLU A 149 3.62 6.80 -13.48
CA GLU A 149 3.21 5.72 -14.38
C GLU A 149 2.16 4.83 -13.72
N VAL A 150 2.37 4.43 -12.48
CA VAL A 150 1.44 3.58 -11.70
C VAL A 150 0.10 4.30 -11.48
N LEU A 151 0.13 5.57 -11.12
CA LEU A 151 -1.08 6.37 -10.92
C LEU A 151 -1.86 6.54 -12.22
N SER A 152 -1.18 6.73 -13.36
CA SER A 152 -1.82 6.78 -14.68
C SER A 152 -2.49 5.45 -15.03
N GLN A 153 -1.85 4.31 -14.73
CA GLN A 153 -2.45 2.98 -14.94
C GLN A 153 -3.66 2.76 -14.03
N ALA A 154 -3.57 3.16 -12.76
CA ALA A 154 -4.67 3.08 -11.80
C ALA A 154 -5.86 3.98 -12.21
N ALA A 155 -5.60 5.20 -12.70
CA ALA A 155 -6.63 6.11 -13.18
C ALA A 155 -7.39 5.51 -14.38
N LYS A 156 -6.68 4.89 -15.32
CA LYS A 156 -7.31 4.18 -16.45
C LYS A 156 -8.16 3.01 -15.98
N ARG A 157 -7.64 2.18 -15.07
CA ARG A 157 -8.38 1.04 -14.51
C ARG A 157 -9.64 1.47 -13.76
N ASN A 158 -9.58 2.57 -13.02
CA ASN A 158 -10.69 3.09 -12.24
C ASN A 158 -11.60 4.04 -13.06
N HIS A 159 -11.39 4.16 -14.37
CA HIS A 159 -12.16 5.01 -15.30
C HIS A 159 -12.23 6.47 -14.83
N CYS A 160 -11.16 6.98 -14.22
CA CYS A 160 -11.11 8.35 -13.73
C CYS A 160 -11.11 9.37 -14.88
N GLN A 161 -11.69 10.53 -14.64
CA GLN A 161 -11.55 11.70 -15.52
C GLN A 161 -10.11 12.26 -15.43
N GLU A 162 -9.72 13.07 -16.41
CA GLU A 162 -8.40 13.74 -16.38
C GLU A 162 -8.30 14.79 -15.27
N GLN A 163 -9.44 15.27 -14.75
CA GLN A 163 -9.49 16.29 -13.72
C GLN A 163 -9.03 15.74 -12.37
N THR A 164 -8.15 16.49 -11.71
CA THR A 164 -7.67 16.21 -10.36
C THR A 164 -7.77 17.44 -9.47
N SER A 165 -7.85 17.22 -8.15
CA SER A 165 -7.67 18.25 -7.13
C SER A 165 -6.38 17.98 -6.37
N THR A 166 -5.58 19.01 -6.12
CA THR A 166 -4.37 18.90 -5.30
C THR A 166 -4.42 19.92 -4.17
N TYR A 167 -4.18 19.47 -2.95
CA TYR A 167 -4.15 20.35 -1.77
C TYR A 167 -3.11 19.87 -0.76
N ARG A 168 -2.62 20.83 0.03
CA ARG A 168 -1.66 20.57 1.09
C ARG A 168 -2.39 19.95 2.29
N ILE A 169 -1.91 18.80 2.79
CA ILE A 169 -2.46 18.15 4.00
C ILE A 169 -1.64 18.49 5.27
N ASN A 170 -0.36 18.81 5.11
CA ASN A 170 0.53 19.34 6.16
C ASN A 170 1.73 20.05 5.55
N SER A 171 2.73 20.43 6.37
CA SER A 171 3.93 21.17 5.88
C SER A 171 4.79 20.36 4.91
N SER A 172 4.77 19.04 4.97
CA SER A 172 5.63 18.16 4.18
C SER A 172 4.89 17.41 3.06
N ALA A 173 3.55 17.44 3.01
CA ALA A 173 2.83 16.58 2.09
C ALA A 173 1.65 17.27 1.40
N THR A 174 1.46 16.89 0.14
CA THR A 174 0.29 17.24 -0.67
C THR A 174 -0.48 15.98 -1.02
N ARG A 175 -1.80 16.11 -1.10
CA ARG A 175 -2.69 15.05 -1.59
C ARG A 175 -3.26 15.46 -2.93
N GLN A 176 -3.29 14.52 -3.86
CA GLN A 176 -3.95 14.61 -5.15
C GLN A 176 -5.07 13.58 -5.19
N ASP A 177 -6.28 14.00 -5.51
CA ASP A 177 -7.45 13.16 -5.71
C ASP A 177 -7.91 13.24 -7.16
N TRP A 178 -8.18 12.09 -7.79
CA TRP A 178 -8.79 12.00 -9.12
C TRP A 178 -10.30 12.07 -9.02
N HIS A 179 -10.93 12.70 -10.02
CA HIS A 179 -12.38 12.86 -10.08
C HIS A 179 -13.04 11.89 -11.06
N GLY A 180 -14.33 11.65 -10.85
CA GLY A 180 -15.17 10.85 -11.76
C GLY A 180 -14.74 9.40 -11.90
N CYS A 181 -13.98 8.87 -10.94
CA CYS A 181 -13.59 7.48 -10.90
C CYS A 181 -14.74 6.59 -10.42
N ASP A 182 -14.78 5.34 -10.89
CA ASP A 182 -15.70 4.32 -10.36
C ASP A 182 -15.36 3.97 -8.91
N LEU A 183 -14.07 3.93 -8.56
CA LEU A 183 -13.58 3.80 -7.18
C LEU A 183 -12.47 4.83 -6.92
N PRO A 184 -12.34 5.32 -5.67
CA PRO A 184 -11.41 6.40 -5.33
C PRO A 184 -9.96 6.10 -5.71
N LEU A 185 -9.30 7.09 -6.30
CA LEU A 185 -7.85 7.12 -6.51
C LEU A 185 -7.29 8.38 -5.89
N SER A 186 -6.30 8.22 -5.03
CA SER A 186 -5.59 9.30 -4.36
C SER A 186 -4.10 9.03 -4.30
N HIS A 187 -3.32 10.10 -4.28
CA HIS A 187 -1.87 10.06 -4.08
C HIS A 187 -1.44 11.08 -3.03
N ILE A 188 -0.61 10.66 -2.09
CA ILE A 188 0.07 11.55 -1.14
C ILE A 188 1.54 11.63 -1.50
N ARG A 189 1.92 12.79 -2.03
CA ARG A 189 3.30 13.14 -2.36
C ARG A 189 3.96 13.75 -1.13
N VAL A 190 4.95 13.05 -0.56
CA VAL A 190 5.72 13.54 0.59
C VAL A 190 6.96 14.26 0.07
N GLY A 191 6.98 15.59 0.18
CA GLY A 191 8.11 16.42 -0.25
C GLY A 191 9.37 16.08 0.54
N GLU A 192 10.53 15.99 -0.13
CA GLU A 192 11.82 15.57 0.47
C GLU A 192 11.73 14.22 1.21
N GLY A 193 10.70 13.45 0.90
CA GLY A 193 10.40 12.17 1.54
C GLY A 193 11.41 11.10 1.15
N ILE A 194 11.98 10.44 2.16
CA ILE A 194 12.92 9.31 2.01
C ILE A 194 12.16 7.98 1.99
N HIS A 195 12.92 6.87 1.86
CA HIS A 195 12.35 5.51 1.94
C HIS A 195 11.92 5.16 3.37
N ALA A 196 10.68 5.47 3.71
CA ALA A 196 10.12 5.30 5.04
C ALA A 196 8.61 5.05 4.98
N TRP A 197 8.06 4.56 6.07
CA TRP A 197 6.65 4.70 6.41
C TRP A 197 6.48 6.10 7.02
N PRO A 198 5.91 7.09 6.30
CA PRO A 198 5.93 8.47 6.74
C PRO A 198 5.29 8.68 8.13
N GLY A 199 6.05 9.32 9.01
CA GLY A 199 5.66 9.56 10.40
C GLY A 199 5.84 8.37 11.34
N ALA A 200 6.52 7.29 10.91
CA ALA A 200 6.95 6.21 11.79
C ALA A 200 7.99 6.69 12.82
N PRO A 201 8.19 5.99 13.95
CA PRO A 201 9.18 6.37 14.96
C PRO A 201 10.62 6.51 14.46
N ASN A 202 10.95 5.84 13.36
CA ASN A 202 12.25 5.92 12.68
C ASN A 202 12.31 6.97 11.57
N ASP A 203 11.19 7.57 11.21
CA ASP A 203 11.14 8.71 10.31
C ASP A 203 11.45 10.00 11.10
N LYS A 204 12.73 10.34 11.17
CA LYS A 204 13.25 11.43 12.01
C LYS A 204 13.06 12.84 11.42
N ARG A 205 12.27 12.97 10.35
CA ARG A 205 11.99 14.27 9.73
C ARG A 205 11.02 15.07 10.60
N GLU A 206 11.44 16.23 11.06
CA GLU A 206 10.67 17.10 11.97
C GLU A 206 9.37 17.65 11.36
N ASN A 207 9.33 17.75 10.02
CA ASN A 207 8.20 18.31 9.28
C ASN A 207 7.14 17.26 8.88
N VAL A 208 7.35 15.99 9.20
CA VAL A 208 6.38 14.89 8.96
C VAL A 208 5.64 14.58 10.25
N PRO A 209 4.31 14.76 10.30
CA PRO A 209 3.53 14.42 11.49
C PRO A 209 3.70 12.95 11.89
N GLN A 210 3.78 12.69 13.18
CA GLN A 210 3.80 11.33 13.70
C GLN A 210 2.55 10.55 13.22
N ASN A 211 2.75 9.29 12.84
CA ASN A 211 1.72 8.38 12.31
C ASN A 211 1.05 8.88 11.02
N MET A 212 1.65 9.79 10.28
CA MET A 212 1.04 10.40 9.08
C MET A 212 0.51 9.35 8.10
N ALA A 213 1.34 8.39 7.67
CA ALA A 213 0.90 7.37 6.71
C ALA A 213 -0.22 6.50 7.28
N THR A 214 -0.12 6.11 8.54
CA THR A 214 -1.14 5.32 9.24
C THR A 214 -2.48 6.05 9.27
N ASP A 215 -2.47 7.32 9.64
CA ASP A 215 -3.69 8.14 9.70
C ASP A 215 -4.34 8.30 8.33
N GLU A 216 -3.55 8.51 7.28
CA GLU A 216 -4.07 8.64 5.91
C GLU A 216 -4.58 7.31 5.35
N VAL A 217 -3.88 6.20 5.61
CA VAL A 217 -4.34 4.85 5.24
C VAL A 217 -5.66 4.52 5.91
N LEU A 218 -5.78 4.72 7.23
CA LEU A 218 -7.01 4.44 7.96
C LEU A 218 -8.16 5.35 7.51
N ARG A 219 -7.89 6.64 7.30
CA ARG A 219 -8.87 7.60 6.76
C ARG A 219 -9.38 7.17 5.39
N PHE A 220 -8.48 6.75 4.49
CA PHE A 220 -8.84 6.28 3.16
C PHE A 220 -9.70 5.01 3.20
N PHE A 221 -9.43 4.09 4.12
CA PHE A 221 -10.22 2.88 4.32
C PHE A 221 -11.53 3.12 5.10
N GLY A 222 -11.78 4.35 5.56
CA GLY A 222 -12.95 4.65 6.40
C GLY A 222 -12.94 3.91 7.74
N ILE A 223 -11.75 3.77 8.34
CA ILE A 223 -11.53 3.08 9.62
C ILE A 223 -11.05 4.09 10.66
N THR A 224 -11.68 4.08 11.84
CA THR A 224 -11.28 4.93 12.97
C THR A 224 -10.22 4.23 13.83
N LYS A 225 -9.49 5.01 14.61
CA LYS A 225 -8.61 4.47 15.66
C LYS A 225 -9.39 4.17 16.93
N VAL A 226 -8.90 3.21 17.70
CA VAL A 226 -9.37 2.96 19.05
C VAL A 226 -9.03 4.18 19.91
N PRO A 227 -10.00 4.77 20.67
CA PRO A 227 -9.68 5.86 21.59
C PRO A 227 -8.62 5.41 22.61
N ARG A 228 -7.57 6.20 22.77
CA ARG A 228 -6.61 5.98 23.87
C ARG A 228 -7.27 6.45 25.17
N HIS A 229 -7.41 5.56 26.14
CA HIS A 229 -7.90 5.85 27.49
C HIS A 229 -6.76 6.34 28.39
#